data_b113581f649af8b35ff157cbb66f90dc
#
_entry.id   b113581f649af8b35ff157cbb66f90dc
#
_cell.length_a   1.000
_cell.length_b   1.000
_cell.length_c   1.000
_cell.angle_alpha   90.00
_cell.angle_beta   90.00
_cell.angle_gamma   90.00
#
_symmetry.space_group_name_H-M   'P 1'
#
loop_
_entity.id
_entity.type
_entity.pdbx_description
1 polymer ?
#
loop_
_entity_poly.entity_id
_entity_poly.type
_entity_poly.pdbx_seq_one_letter_code
_entity_poly.pdbx_strand_id
1 'polypeptide(L)'
;ERRYEETLFRKNYNAIRRASWNVPDLKDSGKAKRLLEIIEEAKSEGRKVLVFSFYLDTIRKIADMLGSQCTEPINGSITPTRRQEIIDDFDKAPAGQVLVAQIVAGGTGLNIQSASVVIICETQLKPSIENQAISRAYRMGQARNVLVYRLLAENTIDEKITDILARKQEVFNAFANESAAAENVEVGEKSLGNIVQEEIDRINQKRNGMETSTGTVEVIAVDSNRSQGNNRD
;
A
#
# COMPACT_ATOMS: atom_id res chain seq x y z
N GLU A 1 -16.10 9.98 2.03
CA GLU A 1 -17.20 9.34 1.30
C GLU A 1 -17.62 10.15 0.08
N ARG A 2 -18.13 11.39 0.21
CA ARG A 2 -18.61 12.22 -0.93
C ARG A 2 -17.60 12.33 -2.08
N ARG A 3 -16.32 12.52 -1.80
CA ARG A 3 -15.27 12.68 -2.82
C ARG A 3 -14.96 11.36 -3.53
N TYR A 4 -15.07 10.25 -2.83
CA TYR A 4 -14.96 8.91 -3.41
C TYR A 4 -16.08 8.68 -4.43
N GLU A 5 -17.32 8.97 -4.06
CA GLU A 5 -18.47 8.85 -4.95
C GLU A 5 -18.35 9.74 -6.19
N GLU A 6 -17.94 11.01 -6.03
CA GLU A 6 -17.73 11.92 -7.17
C GLU A 6 -16.71 11.39 -8.17
N THR A 7 -15.61 10.82 -7.68
CA THR A 7 -14.57 10.24 -8.55
C THR A 7 -15.02 8.93 -9.19
N LEU A 8 -15.82 8.14 -8.48
CA LEU A 8 -16.39 6.89 -8.97
C LEU A 8 -17.32 7.14 -10.15
N PHE A 9 -18.27 8.07 -10.02
CA PHE A 9 -19.20 8.43 -11.09
C PHE A 9 -18.50 8.98 -12.34
N ARG A 10 -17.34 9.63 -12.18
CA ARG A 10 -16.52 10.08 -13.31
C ARG A 10 -15.70 8.96 -13.95
N LYS A 11 -15.74 7.74 -13.42
CA LYS A 11 -14.93 6.57 -13.86
C LYS A 11 -13.43 6.88 -13.98
N ASN A 12 -12.92 7.76 -13.13
CA ASN A 12 -11.50 8.08 -13.09
C ASN A 12 -10.78 7.14 -12.12
N TYR A 13 -10.32 6.01 -12.62
CA TYR A 13 -9.72 4.93 -11.83
C TYR A 13 -8.57 5.39 -10.94
N ASN A 14 -7.70 6.25 -11.46
CA ASN A 14 -6.59 6.78 -10.68
C ASN A 14 -7.06 7.71 -9.54
N ALA A 15 -8.09 8.52 -9.77
CA ALA A 15 -8.66 9.37 -8.75
C ALA A 15 -9.42 8.56 -7.69
N ILE A 16 -10.12 7.49 -8.08
CA ILE A 16 -10.84 6.61 -7.15
C ILE A 16 -9.85 5.96 -6.18
N ARG A 17 -8.77 5.35 -6.67
CA ARG A 17 -7.76 4.65 -5.86
C ARG A 17 -7.04 5.54 -4.85
N ARG A 18 -6.96 6.83 -5.11
CA ARG A 18 -6.34 7.82 -4.20
C ARG A 18 -7.35 8.78 -3.55
N ALA A 19 -8.64 8.48 -3.62
CA ALA A 19 -9.68 9.37 -3.09
C ALA A 19 -9.46 9.69 -1.59
N SER A 20 -9.03 8.71 -0.81
CA SER A 20 -8.71 8.87 0.62
C SER A 20 -7.53 9.82 0.87
N TRP A 21 -6.60 9.95 -0.07
CA TRP A 21 -5.44 10.84 0.01
C TRP A 21 -5.70 12.22 -0.64
N ASN A 22 -6.72 12.32 -1.48
CA ASN A 22 -7.04 13.55 -2.19
C ASN A 22 -8.17 14.32 -1.51
N VAL A 23 -8.05 14.53 -0.22
CA VAL A 23 -8.92 15.36 0.63
C VAL A 23 -8.31 16.73 0.87
N PRO A 24 -9.10 17.76 1.19
CA PRO A 24 -8.58 19.10 1.47
C PRO A 24 -7.61 19.15 2.66
N ASP A 25 -7.93 18.46 3.74
CA ASP A 25 -7.06 18.26 4.90
C ASP A 25 -6.88 16.75 5.15
N LEU A 26 -5.63 16.31 5.24
CA LEU A 26 -5.31 14.90 5.52
C LEU A 26 -5.82 14.44 6.89
N LYS A 27 -6.10 15.35 7.82
CA LYS A 27 -6.77 15.02 9.09
C LYS A 27 -8.15 14.42 8.90
N ASP A 28 -8.79 14.66 7.75
CA ASP A 28 -10.09 14.06 7.40
C ASP A 28 -9.95 12.69 6.71
N SER A 29 -8.73 12.26 6.41
CA SER A 29 -8.45 10.96 5.79
C SER A 29 -8.34 9.85 6.84
N GLY A 30 -9.22 8.84 6.74
CA GLY A 30 -9.08 7.63 7.57
C GLY A 30 -7.75 6.91 7.35
N LYS A 31 -7.29 6.82 6.10
CA LYS A 31 -5.97 6.20 5.78
C LYS A 31 -4.82 7.00 6.39
N ALA A 32 -4.87 8.35 6.37
CA ALA A 32 -3.82 9.16 6.96
C ALA A 32 -3.80 9.05 8.49
N LYS A 33 -4.97 9.02 9.14
CA LYS A 33 -5.07 8.76 10.58
C LYS A 33 -4.43 7.42 10.95
N ARG A 34 -4.81 6.37 10.24
CA ARG A 34 -4.27 5.03 10.49
C ARG A 34 -2.78 4.92 10.20
N LEU A 35 -2.29 5.61 9.15
CA LEU A 35 -0.86 5.73 8.89
C LEU A 35 -0.11 6.30 10.10
N LEU A 36 -0.60 7.42 10.66
CA LEU A 36 0.02 8.05 11.82
C LEU A 36 0.01 7.14 13.06
N GLU A 37 -1.09 6.45 13.33
CA GLU A 37 -1.18 5.48 14.44
C GLU A 37 -0.12 4.38 14.31
N ILE A 38 0.02 3.76 13.12
CA ILE A 38 1.01 2.72 12.86
C ILE A 38 2.43 3.27 13.04
N ILE A 39 2.69 4.50 12.61
CA ILE A 39 4.00 5.14 12.76
C ILE A 39 4.32 5.36 14.25
N GLU A 40 3.38 5.82 15.06
CA GLU A 40 3.58 6.02 16.49
C GLU A 40 3.74 4.67 17.23
N GLU A 41 2.98 3.64 16.87
CA GLU A 41 3.18 2.27 17.36
C GLU A 41 4.60 1.78 17.03
N ALA A 42 5.03 1.90 15.76
CA ALA A 42 6.36 1.52 15.32
C ALA A 42 7.47 2.26 16.08
N LYS A 43 7.30 3.57 16.30
CA LYS A 43 8.23 4.40 17.07
C LYS A 43 8.36 3.92 18.51
N SER A 44 7.23 3.61 19.18
CA SER A 44 7.25 3.09 20.55
C SER A 44 7.97 1.75 20.66
N GLU A 45 7.94 0.94 19.61
CA GLU A 45 8.66 -0.34 19.52
C GLU A 45 10.13 -0.21 19.05
N GLY A 46 10.62 0.99 18.86
CA GLY A 46 11.97 1.23 18.38
C GLY A 46 12.19 0.82 16.92
N ARG A 47 11.14 0.92 16.08
CA ARG A 47 11.16 0.55 14.66
C ARG A 47 11.22 1.76 13.74
N LYS A 48 11.76 1.58 12.55
CA LYS A 48 11.68 2.53 11.43
C LYS A 48 10.64 2.06 10.42
N VAL A 49 10.04 3.01 9.71
CA VAL A 49 8.90 2.77 8.84
C VAL A 49 9.24 3.12 7.39
N LEU A 50 8.89 2.22 6.47
CA LEU A 50 8.95 2.44 5.03
C LEU A 50 7.53 2.52 4.48
N VAL A 51 7.17 3.65 3.88
CA VAL A 51 5.84 3.90 3.32
C VAL A 51 5.93 3.91 1.81
N PHE A 52 5.12 3.08 1.16
CA PHE A 52 5.03 3.04 -0.29
C PHE A 52 3.70 3.61 -0.80
N SER A 53 3.79 4.46 -1.80
CA SER A 53 2.66 4.90 -2.60
C SER A 53 2.98 4.81 -4.10
N PHE A 54 1.97 4.58 -4.92
CA PHE A 54 2.09 4.65 -6.38
C PHE A 54 2.11 6.10 -6.87
N TYR A 55 1.44 7.01 -6.17
CA TYR A 55 1.16 8.38 -6.60
C TYR A 55 2.11 9.40 -5.99
N LEU A 56 2.74 10.24 -6.83
CA LEU A 56 3.68 11.26 -6.40
C LEU A 56 3.05 12.35 -5.53
N ASP A 57 1.80 12.70 -5.78
CA ASP A 57 1.09 13.67 -4.94
C ASP A 57 0.76 13.11 -3.55
N THR A 58 0.44 11.84 -3.44
CA THR A 58 0.28 11.15 -2.14
C THR A 58 1.60 11.15 -1.37
N ILE A 59 2.71 10.80 -2.02
CA ILE A 59 4.06 10.83 -1.43
C ILE A 59 4.36 12.20 -0.85
N ARG A 60 4.15 13.27 -1.63
CA ARG A 60 4.38 14.64 -1.18
C ARG A 60 3.52 15.00 0.03
N LYS A 61 2.22 14.74 -0.04
CA LYS A 61 1.28 15.04 1.06
C LYS A 61 1.64 14.32 2.35
N ILE A 62 2.06 13.05 2.26
CA ILE A 62 2.50 12.28 3.43
C ILE A 62 3.81 12.87 3.98
N ALA A 63 4.79 13.19 3.12
CA ALA A 63 6.05 13.78 3.55
C ALA A 63 5.83 15.16 4.22
N ASP A 64 4.97 16.01 3.64
CA ASP A 64 4.62 17.31 4.20
C ASP A 64 3.93 17.16 5.57
N MET A 65 3.03 16.19 5.71
CA MET A 65 2.33 15.90 6.97
C MET A 65 3.28 15.42 8.07
N LEU A 66 4.28 14.59 7.73
CA LEU A 66 5.25 14.04 8.67
C LEU A 66 6.38 15.03 9.01
N GLY A 67 6.64 16.00 8.16
CA GLY A 67 7.68 17.02 8.36
C GLY A 67 9.06 16.39 8.67
N SER A 68 9.68 16.76 9.77
CA SER A 68 11.02 16.30 10.17
C SER A 68 11.09 14.79 10.50
N GLN A 69 9.96 14.11 10.70
CA GLN A 69 9.89 12.68 10.91
C GLN A 69 10.07 11.90 9.60
N CYS A 70 9.97 12.56 8.44
CA CYS A 70 10.19 11.99 7.12
C CYS A 70 11.57 12.39 6.58
N THR A 71 12.33 11.42 6.08
CA THR A 71 13.50 11.71 5.24
C THR A 71 13.04 12.20 3.86
N GLU A 72 13.96 12.74 3.05
CA GLU A 72 13.64 13.10 1.66
C GLU A 72 12.99 11.94 0.92
N PRO A 73 11.80 12.11 0.32
CA PRO A 73 11.09 11.02 -0.35
C PRO A 73 11.81 10.53 -1.60
N ILE A 74 11.75 9.22 -1.85
CA ILE A 74 12.34 8.59 -3.05
C ILE A 74 11.27 8.40 -4.12
N ASN A 75 11.55 8.89 -5.34
CA ASN A 75 10.73 8.67 -6.53
C ASN A 75 11.60 8.40 -7.76
N GLY A 76 10.96 8.18 -8.92
CA GLY A 76 11.66 7.85 -10.17
C GLY A 76 12.60 8.93 -10.70
N SER A 77 12.47 10.20 -10.28
CA SER A 77 13.33 11.30 -10.73
C SER A 77 14.62 11.45 -9.91
N ILE A 78 14.72 10.77 -8.75
CA ILE A 78 15.90 10.82 -7.89
C ILE A 78 17.04 9.99 -8.51
N THR A 79 18.22 10.60 -8.63
CA THR A 79 19.41 9.91 -9.18
C THR A 79 19.85 8.74 -8.28
N PRO A 80 20.50 7.71 -8.83
CA PRO A 80 20.97 6.57 -8.03
C PRO A 80 21.87 6.99 -6.86
N THR A 81 22.78 7.95 -7.06
CA THR A 81 23.67 8.48 -6.03
C THR A 81 22.87 9.15 -4.91
N ARG A 82 21.97 10.08 -5.26
CA ARG A 82 21.14 10.77 -4.26
C ARG A 82 20.26 9.81 -3.50
N ARG A 83 19.73 8.81 -4.18
CA ARG A 83 18.91 7.75 -3.58
C ARG A 83 19.67 6.98 -2.51
N GLN A 84 20.95 6.64 -2.76
CA GLN A 84 21.79 5.96 -1.76
C GLN A 84 22.06 6.86 -0.56
N GLU A 85 22.34 8.14 -0.78
CA GLU A 85 22.52 9.11 0.32
C GLU A 85 21.29 9.19 1.23
N ILE A 86 20.08 9.26 0.63
CA ILE A 86 18.81 9.27 1.39
C ILE A 86 18.65 7.99 2.22
N ILE A 87 19.00 6.83 1.66
CA ILE A 87 18.93 5.55 2.38
C ILE A 87 19.95 5.53 3.53
N ASP A 88 21.17 6.00 3.29
CA ASP A 88 22.22 6.05 4.31
C ASP A 88 21.84 7.01 5.47
N ASP A 89 21.18 8.12 5.17
CA ASP A 89 20.64 9.05 6.16
C ASP A 89 19.50 8.41 6.95
N PHE A 90 18.59 7.71 6.27
CA PHE A 90 17.52 6.96 6.91
C PHE A 90 18.08 5.84 7.81
N ASP A 91 19.14 5.15 7.38
CA ASP A 91 19.78 4.08 8.15
C ASP A 91 20.41 4.59 9.45
N LYS A 92 20.92 5.83 9.46
CA LYS A 92 21.49 6.48 10.65
C LYS A 92 20.44 7.15 11.54
N ALA A 93 19.24 7.39 11.01
CA ALA A 93 18.19 8.09 11.71
C ALA A 93 17.67 7.29 12.94
N PRO A 94 17.06 7.97 13.94
CA PRO A 94 16.51 7.31 15.12
C PRO A 94 15.27 6.47 14.79
N ALA A 95 14.84 5.68 15.79
CA ALA A 95 13.56 4.99 15.72
C ALA A 95 12.40 5.96 15.50
N GLY A 96 11.37 5.51 14.79
CA GLY A 96 10.22 6.33 14.41
C GLY A 96 10.46 7.18 13.16
N GLN A 97 11.66 7.18 12.59
CA GLN A 97 11.92 7.82 11.30
C GLN A 97 11.18 7.08 10.19
N VAL A 98 10.67 7.85 9.23
CA VAL A 98 9.88 7.37 8.10
C VAL A 98 10.60 7.68 6.80
N LEU A 99 10.68 6.69 5.90
CA LEU A 99 11.06 6.90 4.50
C LEU A 99 9.83 6.67 3.62
N VAL A 100 9.48 7.67 2.84
CA VAL A 100 8.37 7.56 1.86
C VAL A 100 8.95 7.35 0.47
N ALA A 101 8.48 6.32 -0.24
CA ALA A 101 9.00 5.97 -1.56
C ALA A 101 7.91 5.63 -2.56
N GLN A 102 8.18 5.92 -3.83
CA GLN A 102 7.31 5.50 -4.93
C GLN A 102 7.49 3.99 -5.14
N ILE A 103 6.39 3.22 -5.07
CA ILE A 103 6.44 1.76 -5.09
C ILE A 103 7.09 1.20 -6.36
N VAL A 104 6.89 1.83 -7.51
CA VAL A 104 7.50 1.44 -8.80
C VAL A 104 8.98 1.82 -8.89
N ALA A 105 9.42 2.86 -8.19
CA ALA A 105 10.84 3.24 -8.12
C ALA A 105 11.64 2.25 -7.26
N GLY A 106 10.97 1.53 -6.38
CA GLY A 106 11.54 0.44 -5.58
C GLY A 106 12.06 -0.74 -6.40
N GLY A 107 11.67 -0.87 -7.69
CA GLY A 107 12.16 -1.92 -8.59
C GLY A 107 13.65 -1.83 -8.96
N THR A 108 14.30 -0.69 -8.75
CA THR A 108 15.69 -0.45 -9.14
C THR A 108 16.62 -0.37 -7.92
N GLY A 109 16.97 -1.54 -7.34
CA GLY A 109 18.13 -1.64 -6.46
C GLY A 109 18.06 -0.99 -5.07
N LEU A 110 16.87 -0.59 -4.57
CA LEU A 110 16.73 -0.10 -3.20
C LEU A 110 16.99 -1.23 -2.21
N ASN A 111 17.87 -1.00 -1.26
CA ASN A 111 18.15 -1.92 -0.16
C ASN A 111 17.90 -1.16 1.16
N ILE A 112 16.70 -1.29 1.73
CA ILE A 112 16.23 -0.50 2.87
C ILE A 112 16.00 -1.43 4.07
N GLN A 113 17.08 -2.01 4.56
CA GLN A 113 17.05 -3.06 5.58
C GLN A 113 16.88 -2.54 7.02
N SER A 114 16.97 -1.26 7.25
CA SER A 114 16.76 -0.66 8.56
C SER A 114 15.29 -0.50 8.93
N ALA A 115 14.39 -0.56 7.93
CA ALA A 115 12.96 -0.56 8.15
C ALA A 115 12.47 -1.97 8.55
N SER A 116 11.67 -2.05 9.59
CA SER A 116 10.99 -3.29 10.00
C SER A 116 9.46 -3.16 10.01
N VAL A 117 8.95 -2.02 9.55
CA VAL A 117 7.53 -1.78 9.26
C VAL A 117 7.42 -1.25 7.84
N VAL A 118 6.56 -1.86 7.03
CA VAL A 118 6.26 -1.45 5.66
C VAL A 118 4.77 -1.13 5.57
N ILE A 119 4.43 0.04 5.02
CA ILE A 119 3.04 0.46 4.82
C ILE A 119 2.80 0.68 3.33
N ILE A 120 1.77 0.03 2.79
CA ILE A 120 1.31 0.20 1.40
C ILE A 120 0.05 1.07 1.41
N CYS A 121 0.14 2.26 0.82
CA CYS A 121 -0.93 3.27 0.87
C CYS A 121 -2.14 2.94 -0.02
N GLU A 122 -1.91 2.29 -1.16
CA GLU A 122 -2.95 1.91 -2.11
C GLU A 122 -2.77 0.46 -2.56
N THR A 123 -3.88 -0.28 -2.66
CA THR A 123 -3.90 -1.64 -3.23
C THR A 123 -3.29 -1.64 -4.63
N GLN A 124 -2.28 -2.46 -4.87
CA GLN A 124 -1.68 -2.58 -6.19
C GLN A 124 -2.50 -3.53 -7.07
N LEU A 125 -2.58 -3.23 -8.38
CA LEU A 125 -3.29 -4.08 -9.33
C LEU A 125 -2.50 -5.34 -9.72
N LYS A 126 -1.21 -5.37 -9.37
CA LYS A 126 -0.28 -6.48 -9.55
C LYS A 126 0.40 -6.80 -8.23
N PRO A 127 0.16 -7.98 -7.62
CA PRO A 127 0.83 -8.38 -6.38
C PRO A 127 2.35 -8.40 -6.48
N SER A 128 2.92 -8.69 -7.66
CA SER A 128 4.36 -8.69 -7.88
C SER A 128 5.03 -7.35 -7.57
N ILE A 129 4.34 -6.22 -7.80
CA ILE A 129 4.85 -4.88 -7.46
C ILE A 129 5.01 -4.75 -5.93
N GLU A 130 4.00 -5.17 -5.15
CA GLU A 130 4.08 -5.16 -3.69
C GLU A 130 5.16 -6.11 -3.18
N ASN A 131 5.22 -7.34 -3.70
CA ASN A 131 6.21 -8.33 -3.31
C ASN A 131 7.64 -7.83 -3.55
N GLN A 132 7.89 -7.19 -4.70
CA GLN A 132 9.17 -6.55 -4.98
C GLN A 132 9.49 -5.42 -3.99
N ALA A 133 8.53 -4.55 -3.70
CA ALA A 133 8.70 -3.46 -2.75
C ALA A 133 8.99 -3.98 -1.33
N ILE A 134 8.22 -4.97 -0.86
CA ILE A 134 8.39 -5.59 0.45
C ILE A 134 9.76 -6.27 0.56
N SER A 135 10.22 -6.96 -0.50
CA SER A 135 11.52 -7.63 -0.52
C SER A 135 12.71 -6.69 -0.33
N ARG A 136 12.53 -5.37 -0.53
CA ARG A 136 13.56 -4.36 -0.28
C ARG A 136 13.80 -4.07 1.20
N ALA A 137 12.77 -4.26 2.01
CA ALA A 137 12.88 -4.17 3.47
C ALA A 137 13.26 -5.51 4.11
N TYR A 138 13.08 -6.62 3.38
CA TYR A 138 13.33 -7.97 3.90
C TYR A 138 14.74 -8.46 3.55
N ARG A 139 15.47 -8.97 4.56
CA ARG A 139 16.74 -9.67 4.37
C ARG A 139 16.76 -10.95 5.20
N MET A 140 17.25 -12.05 4.61
CA MET A 140 17.54 -13.25 5.37
C MET A 140 18.54 -12.95 6.50
N GLY A 141 18.20 -13.34 7.74
CA GLY A 141 19.05 -13.09 8.91
C GLY A 141 18.79 -11.77 9.63
N GLN A 142 17.76 -11.00 9.27
CA GLN A 142 17.33 -9.88 10.09
C GLN A 142 16.89 -10.33 11.48
N ALA A 143 17.31 -9.60 12.51
CA ALA A 143 16.97 -9.89 13.90
C ALA A 143 15.48 -9.62 14.22
N ARG A 144 14.78 -8.84 13.39
CA ARG A 144 13.38 -8.47 13.59
C ARG A 144 12.55 -8.84 12.35
N ASN A 145 11.34 -9.34 12.59
CA ASN A 145 10.36 -9.57 11.53
C ASN A 145 9.91 -8.25 10.91
N VAL A 146 9.70 -8.26 9.60
CA VAL A 146 9.11 -7.14 8.88
C VAL A 146 7.60 -7.24 8.96
N LEU A 147 6.96 -6.21 9.53
CA LEU A 147 5.51 -6.08 9.57
C LEU A 147 5.05 -5.33 8.32
N VAL A 148 4.08 -5.87 7.61
CA VAL A 148 3.53 -5.26 6.39
C VAL A 148 2.07 -4.90 6.62
N TYR A 149 1.76 -3.61 6.46
CA TYR A 149 0.40 -3.07 6.56
C TYR A 149 -0.08 -2.61 5.19
N ARG A 150 -1.29 -3.00 4.82
CA ARG A 150 -2.01 -2.48 3.65
C ARG A 150 -3.16 -1.61 4.13
N LEU A 151 -3.18 -0.35 3.71
CA LEU A 151 -4.25 0.58 4.07
C LEU A 151 -5.41 0.41 3.08
N LEU A 152 -6.45 -0.27 3.50
CA LEU A 152 -7.67 -0.47 2.75
C LEU A 152 -8.78 0.42 3.31
N ALA A 153 -9.61 0.97 2.43
CA ALA A 153 -10.81 1.67 2.83
C ALA A 153 -12.00 0.72 2.70
N GLU A 154 -12.71 0.50 3.81
CA GLU A 154 -13.89 -0.35 3.85
C GLU A 154 -15.00 0.15 2.91
N ASN A 155 -15.76 -0.78 2.37
CA ASN A 155 -16.86 -0.49 1.45
C ASN A 155 -16.44 0.33 0.22
N THR A 156 -15.23 0.10 -0.28
CA THR A 156 -14.69 0.75 -1.48
C THR A 156 -14.14 -0.28 -2.48
N ILE A 157 -13.64 0.23 -3.61
CA ILE A 157 -12.97 -0.62 -4.61
C ILE A 157 -11.70 -1.28 -4.07
N ASP A 158 -11.09 -0.80 -2.98
CA ASP A 158 -9.89 -1.40 -2.39
C ASP A 158 -10.16 -2.85 -1.98
N GLU A 159 -11.28 -3.12 -1.30
CA GLU A 159 -11.71 -4.48 -0.92
C GLU A 159 -11.96 -5.35 -2.15
N LYS A 160 -12.75 -4.84 -3.12
CA LYS A 160 -13.07 -5.59 -4.33
C LYS A 160 -11.84 -5.97 -5.14
N ILE A 161 -10.85 -5.07 -5.25
CA ILE A 161 -9.58 -5.35 -5.92
C ILE A 161 -8.84 -6.45 -5.16
N THR A 162 -8.77 -6.35 -3.83
CA THR A 162 -8.10 -7.33 -2.96
C THR A 162 -8.73 -8.72 -3.11
N ASP A 163 -10.06 -8.81 -3.09
CA ASP A 163 -10.79 -10.07 -3.25
C ASP A 163 -10.54 -10.70 -4.63
N ILE A 164 -10.54 -9.91 -5.70
CA ILE A 164 -10.27 -10.42 -7.04
C ILE A 164 -8.85 -10.93 -7.16
N LEU A 165 -7.87 -10.21 -6.59
CA LEU A 165 -6.47 -10.65 -6.59
C LEU A 165 -6.31 -11.95 -5.79
N ALA A 166 -6.96 -12.07 -4.63
CA ALA A 166 -6.95 -13.30 -3.81
C ALA A 166 -7.50 -14.48 -4.59
N ARG A 167 -8.70 -14.35 -5.20
CA ARG A 167 -9.32 -15.41 -6.01
C ARG A 167 -8.45 -15.80 -7.21
N LYS A 168 -7.85 -14.83 -7.91
CA LYS A 168 -6.94 -15.12 -9.02
C LYS A 168 -5.70 -15.87 -8.56
N GLN A 169 -5.16 -15.51 -7.40
CA GLN A 169 -4.02 -16.20 -6.82
C GLN A 169 -4.37 -17.64 -6.40
N GLU A 170 -5.56 -17.86 -5.84
CA GLU A 170 -6.05 -19.21 -5.50
C GLU A 170 -6.19 -20.08 -6.74
N VAL A 171 -6.85 -19.56 -7.80
CA VAL A 171 -7.00 -20.27 -9.07
C VAL A 171 -5.61 -20.58 -9.64
N PHE A 172 -4.72 -19.60 -9.63
CA PHE A 172 -3.35 -19.79 -10.08
C PHE A 172 -2.63 -20.88 -9.31
N ASN A 173 -2.66 -20.85 -7.97
CA ASN A 173 -2.00 -21.85 -7.11
C ASN A 173 -2.61 -23.24 -7.31
N ALA A 174 -3.90 -23.36 -7.64
CA ALA A 174 -4.56 -24.62 -7.92
C ALA A 174 -4.13 -25.26 -9.24
N PHE A 175 -3.74 -24.45 -10.24
CA PHE A 175 -3.37 -24.93 -11.57
C PHE A 175 -1.85 -24.95 -11.83
N ALA A 176 -1.07 -24.18 -11.05
CA ALA A 176 0.37 -24.03 -11.25
C ALA A 176 1.16 -24.77 -10.17
N ASN A 177 1.31 -26.07 -10.34
CA ASN A 177 2.31 -26.83 -9.56
C ASN A 177 3.76 -26.59 -10.06
N GLU A 178 3.97 -25.78 -11.09
CA GLU A 178 5.32 -25.47 -11.58
C GLU A 178 5.40 -24.09 -12.28
N SER A 179 6.26 -23.24 -11.72
CA SER A 179 7.04 -22.13 -12.32
C SER A 179 6.37 -20.98 -13.07
N ALA A 180 6.91 -19.76 -12.85
CA ALA A 180 6.89 -18.55 -13.67
C ALA A 180 5.56 -17.74 -13.85
N ALA A 181 4.41 -18.24 -13.48
CA ALA A 181 3.14 -17.58 -13.79
C ALA A 181 2.59 -16.67 -12.67
N ALA A 182 3.21 -16.62 -11.48
CA ALA A 182 2.82 -15.70 -10.40
C ALA A 182 3.00 -14.21 -10.80
N GLU A 183 3.85 -13.91 -11.78
CA GLU A 183 4.05 -12.56 -12.31
C GLU A 183 2.85 -12.04 -13.14
N ASN A 184 1.96 -12.94 -13.58
CA ASN A 184 0.84 -12.60 -14.46
C ASN A 184 -0.49 -12.35 -13.74
N VAL A 185 -0.53 -12.43 -12.41
CA VAL A 185 -1.73 -12.09 -11.65
C VAL A 185 -1.89 -10.57 -11.60
N GLU A 186 -2.92 -10.06 -12.28
CA GLU A 186 -3.25 -8.62 -12.25
C GLU A 186 -4.75 -8.37 -12.40
N VAL A 187 -5.20 -7.20 -11.98
CA VAL A 187 -6.53 -6.67 -12.29
C VAL A 187 -6.43 -5.82 -13.55
N GLY A 188 -6.85 -6.37 -14.69
CA GLY A 188 -6.87 -5.64 -15.95
C GLY A 188 -7.95 -4.55 -16.02
N GLU A 189 -7.83 -3.63 -16.98
CA GLU A 189 -8.75 -2.49 -17.15
C GLU A 189 -10.23 -2.90 -17.27
N LYS A 190 -10.53 -3.99 -17.98
CA LYS A 190 -11.91 -4.51 -18.12
C LYS A 190 -12.47 -4.96 -16.77
N SER A 191 -11.67 -5.64 -15.96
CA SER A 191 -12.08 -6.07 -14.62
C SER A 191 -12.27 -4.86 -13.70
N LEU A 192 -11.39 -3.88 -13.78
CA LEU A 192 -11.51 -2.64 -13.02
C LEU A 192 -12.75 -1.84 -13.41
N GLY A 193 -13.09 -1.81 -14.71
CA GLY A 193 -14.30 -1.19 -15.21
C GLY A 193 -15.57 -1.83 -14.64
N ASN A 194 -15.62 -3.16 -14.56
CA ASN A 194 -16.74 -3.89 -13.97
C ASN A 194 -16.86 -3.61 -12.46
N ILE A 195 -15.74 -3.62 -11.73
CA ILE A 195 -15.71 -3.29 -10.29
C ILE A 195 -16.28 -1.90 -10.03
N VAL A 196 -15.87 -0.91 -10.83
CA VAL A 196 -16.38 0.46 -10.69
C VAL A 196 -17.87 0.54 -11.00
N GLN A 197 -18.36 -0.17 -12.03
CA GLN A 197 -19.78 -0.18 -12.34
C GLN A 197 -20.60 -0.83 -11.22
N GLU A 198 -20.19 -1.98 -10.70
CA GLU A 198 -20.82 -2.64 -9.56
C GLU A 198 -20.88 -1.73 -8.32
N GLU A 199 -19.80 -0.97 -8.07
CA GLU A 199 -19.76 -0.05 -6.96
C GLU A 199 -20.71 1.14 -7.15
N ILE A 200 -20.81 1.67 -8.36
CA ILE A 200 -21.81 2.69 -8.72
C ILE A 200 -23.23 2.17 -8.47
N ASP A 201 -23.51 0.95 -8.90
CA ASP A 201 -24.83 0.34 -8.74
C ASP A 201 -25.16 0.13 -7.26
N ARG A 202 -24.19 -0.31 -6.45
CA ARG A 202 -24.31 -0.45 -4.99
C ARG A 202 -24.64 0.88 -4.31
N ILE A 203 -23.94 1.96 -4.67
CA ILE A 203 -24.18 3.30 -4.10
C ILE A 203 -25.57 3.81 -4.50
N ASN A 204 -25.97 3.61 -5.75
CA ASN A 204 -27.31 4.01 -6.20
C ASN A 204 -28.42 3.25 -5.47
N GLN A 205 -28.23 1.95 -5.20
CA GLN A 205 -29.17 1.16 -4.41
C GLN A 205 -29.28 1.67 -2.96
N LYS A 206 -28.13 1.99 -2.32
CA LYS A 206 -28.12 2.59 -0.97
C LYS A 206 -28.82 3.95 -0.91
N ARG A 207 -28.62 4.80 -1.91
CA ARG A 207 -29.30 6.11 -2.00
C ARG A 207 -30.82 6.00 -2.16
N ASN A 208 -31.26 4.95 -2.85
CA ASN A 208 -32.69 4.69 -3.04
C ASN A 208 -33.34 3.98 -1.84
N GLY A 209 -32.56 3.35 -0.95
CA GLY A 209 -33.00 2.58 0.22
C GLY A 209 -32.38 3.07 1.52
N MET A 210 -32.47 4.35 1.88
CA MET A 210 -32.01 4.99 3.12
C MET A 210 -31.32 4.09 4.16
N GLU A 211 -30.01 3.82 4.02
CA GLU A 211 -29.18 3.33 5.12
C GLU A 211 -27.81 4.04 5.12
N THR A 212 -27.50 4.71 6.23
CA THR A 212 -26.23 5.36 6.50
C THR A 212 -25.25 4.37 7.12
N SER A 213 -24.14 4.07 6.44
CA SER A 213 -22.99 3.40 7.05
C SER A 213 -21.78 4.32 7.08
N THR A 214 -21.21 4.49 8.24
CA THR A 214 -19.91 5.15 8.47
C THR A 214 -18.80 4.22 7.97
N GLY A 215 -18.01 4.67 6.98
CA GLY A 215 -16.88 3.89 6.46
C GLY A 215 -15.71 3.86 7.45
N THR A 216 -15.28 2.68 7.80
CA THR A 216 -14.11 2.39 8.64
C THR A 216 -12.90 2.06 7.74
N VAL A 217 -11.67 2.17 8.26
CA VAL A 217 -10.46 1.75 7.55
C VAL A 217 -10.02 0.42 8.14
N GLU A 218 -10.02 -0.62 7.32
CA GLU A 218 -9.48 -1.92 7.71
C GLU A 218 -7.98 -1.97 7.44
N VAL A 219 -7.24 -2.55 8.37
CA VAL A 219 -5.80 -2.79 8.24
C VAL A 219 -5.55 -4.29 8.29
N ILE A 220 -5.07 -4.83 7.18
CA ILE A 220 -4.65 -6.23 7.12
C ILE A 220 -3.15 -6.27 7.42
N ALA A 221 -2.79 -6.80 8.59
CA ALA A 221 -1.42 -7.16 8.92
C ALA A 221 -1.14 -8.57 8.36
N VAL A 222 -0.11 -8.69 7.53
CA VAL A 222 0.34 -9.99 7.01
C VAL A 222 1.68 -10.32 7.63
N ASP A 223 1.72 -11.38 8.44
CA ASP A 223 2.97 -11.93 8.95
C ASP A 223 3.72 -12.63 7.81
N SER A 224 4.83 -12.04 7.37
CA SER A 224 5.64 -12.51 6.25
C SER A 224 6.39 -13.83 6.54
N ASN A 225 6.32 -14.36 7.77
CA ASN A 225 7.03 -15.57 8.17
C ASN A 225 6.31 -16.90 7.84
N ARG A 226 5.05 -16.87 7.36
CA ARG A 226 4.30 -18.12 7.10
C ARG A 226 4.63 -18.82 5.78
N SER A 227 5.43 -18.25 4.90
CA SER A 227 5.71 -18.81 3.57
C SER A 227 6.96 -19.70 3.46
N GLN A 228 7.70 -19.94 4.55
CA GLN A 228 8.95 -20.74 4.49
C GLN A 228 8.97 -21.99 5.37
N GLY A 229 7.83 -22.49 5.78
CA GLY A 229 7.76 -23.69 6.64
C GLY A 229 7.02 -24.86 6.03
N ASN A 230 7.45 -25.38 4.86
CA ASN A 230 7.17 -26.78 4.47
C ASN A 230 8.00 -27.19 3.25
N ASN A 231 9.28 -27.43 3.48
CA ASN A 231 10.08 -28.34 2.65
C ASN A 231 11.28 -28.85 3.46
N ARG A 232 11.02 -29.76 4.38
CA ARG A 232 11.96 -30.75 4.87
C ARG A 232 11.13 -31.98 5.24
N ASP A 233 11.06 -32.89 4.32
CA ASP A 233 11.31 -34.35 4.47
C ASP A 233 11.21 -35.00 3.09
#